data_b9ed3f8bc9de6f9a008044a752eda1ee
#
_entry.id   b9ed3f8bc9de6f9a008044a752eda1ee
#
_cell.length_a   1.000
_cell.length_b   1.000
_cell.length_c   1.000
_cell.angle_alpha   90.00
_cell.angle_beta   90.00
_cell.angle_gamma   90.00
#
_symmetry.space_group_name_H-M   'P 1'
#
loop_
_entity.id
_entity.type
_entity.pdbx_description
1 polymer ?
#
loop_
_entity_poly.entity_id
_entity_poly.type
_entity_poly.pdbx_seq_one_letter_code
_entity_poly.pdbx_strand_id
1 'polypeptide(L)'
;MRGGQTGIDEATTKKKVVAPLRLLELFSGTGSIGRAFEAQGWEVISVDTDPKAQATFRQDISRWDCASLLGKKIDVIWASPPCTNYSALRKSTEEDRLDSDKLVRRTLEIAETLGNPPMFIENPWTGKLKTRGLLDHLRLNLVDYCTYGMPYRKRTAIWTNTAWIPSCPLCKHDCASSRNGKHTARAQQGGPGPSFSQRELYRIPAELCDEIAEFCGRG
;
A
#
# COMPACT_ATOMS: atom_id res chain seq x y z
N MET A 1 27.69 -19.12 -66.75
CA MET A 1 27.32 -17.98 -65.88
C MET A 1 26.53 -18.59 -64.71
N ARG A 2 27.12 -18.57 -63.53
CA ARG A 2 26.47 -19.15 -62.33
C ARG A 2 26.04 -17.97 -61.46
N GLY A 3 24.71 -17.79 -61.29
CA GLY A 3 24.15 -16.81 -60.38
C GLY A 3 24.18 -17.34 -58.95
N GLY A 4 24.93 -16.65 -58.07
CA GLY A 4 24.93 -16.91 -56.64
C GLY A 4 23.74 -16.21 -55.98
N GLN A 5 22.91 -17.00 -55.31
CA GLN A 5 21.86 -16.51 -54.43
C GLN A 5 22.48 -16.32 -53.05
N THR A 6 22.60 -15.05 -52.59
CA THR A 6 22.95 -14.69 -51.22
C THR A 6 21.67 -14.73 -50.40
N GLY A 7 21.49 -15.79 -49.61
CA GLY A 7 20.49 -15.84 -48.59
C GLY A 7 20.86 -14.89 -47.43
N ILE A 8 19.99 -13.94 -47.17
CA ILE A 8 20.07 -13.07 -45.96
C ILE A 8 19.32 -13.80 -44.85
N ASP A 9 20.06 -14.39 -43.91
CA ASP A 9 19.50 -14.92 -42.67
C ASP A 9 18.98 -13.76 -41.78
N GLU A 10 17.71 -13.51 -41.84
CA GLU A 10 17.04 -12.65 -40.84
C GLU A 10 17.03 -13.38 -39.49
N ALA A 11 18.02 -13.07 -38.64
CA ALA A 11 18.05 -13.49 -37.25
C ALA A 11 16.90 -12.79 -36.50
N THR A 12 15.76 -13.43 -36.39
CA THR A 12 14.61 -13.00 -35.60
C THR A 12 15.01 -13.04 -34.11
N THR A 13 15.45 -11.93 -33.58
CA THR A 13 15.75 -11.76 -32.15
C THR A 13 14.46 -11.89 -31.37
N LYS A 14 14.15 -13.07 -30.85
CA LYS A 14 13.03 -13.31 -29.92
C LYS A 14 13.27 -12.46 -28.69
N LYS A 15 12.60 -11.32 -28.57
CA LYS A 15 12.55 -10.50 -27.35
C LYS A 15 12.06 -11.39 -26.21
N LYS A 16 12.94 -11.67 -25.22
CA LYS A 16 12.58 -12.43 -24.02
C LYS A 16 11.49 -11.63 -23.30
N VAL A 17 10.26 -12.10 -23.32
CA VAL A 17 9.15 -11.49 -22.58
C VAL A 17 9.44 -11.73 -21.11
N VAL A 18 9.86 -10.69 -20.39
CA VAL A 18 10.03 -10.73 -18.93
C VAL A 18 8.62 -10.69 -18.34
N ALA A 19 8.33 -11.65 -17.46
CA ALA A 19 7.04 -11.65 -16.75
C ALA A 19 6.92 -10.35 -15.91
N PRO A 20 5.73 -9.75 -15.86
CA PRO A 20 5.52 -8.53 -15.06
C PRO A 20 5.79 -8.80 -13.59
N LEU A 21 6.31 -7.78 -12.89
CA LEU A 21 6.41 -7.78 -11.43
C LEU A 21 5.00 -7.81 -10.84
N ARG A 22 4.86 -8.42 -9.64
CA ARG A 22 3.55 -8.62 -9.00
C ARG A 22 3.46 -7.95 -7.65
N LEU A 23 2.41 -7.15 -7.49
CA LEU A 23 1.95 -6.62 -6.21
C LEU A 23 0.83 -7.50 -5.65
N LEU A 24 0.92 -7.87 -4.38
CA LEU A 24 -0.22 -8.34 -3.59
C LEU A 24 -0.70 -7.19 -2.69
N GLU A 25 -1.89 -6.65 -2.96
CA GLU A 25 -2.53 -5.57 -2.19
C GLU A 25 -3.59 -6.16 -1.25
N LEU A 26 -3.30 -6.21 0.05
CA LEU A 26 -4.21 -6.68 1.09
C LEU A 26 -4.96 -5.47 1.69
N PHE A 27 -6.28 -5.62 1.90
CA PHE A 27 -7.17 -4.54 2.31
C PHE A 27 -7.15 -3.38 1.31
N SER A 28 -7.37 -3.71 0.04
CA SER A 28 -7.14 -2.79 -1.10
C SER A 28 -8.03 -1.55 -1.07
N GLY A 29 -9.22 -1.62 -0.45
CA GLY A 29 -10.12 -0.51 -0.19
C GLY A 29 -10.39 0.37 -1.40
N THR A 30 -9.71 1.51 -1.50
CA THR A 30 -9.85 2.45 -2.61
C THR A 30 -9.01 2.07 -3.84
N GLY A 31 -8.10 1.09 -3.74
CA GLY A 31 -7.17 0.70 -4.80
C GLY A 31 -6.15 1.80 -5.12
N SER A 32 -5.76 2.62 -4.15
CA SER A 32 -4.81 3.71 -4.41
C SER A 32 -3.44 3.19 -4.80
N ILE A 33 -2.95 2.19 -4.09
CA ILE A 33 -1.65 1.56 -4.35
C ILE A 33 -1.71 0.74 -5.64
N GLY A 34 -2.71 -0.15 -5.79
CA GLY A 34 -2.83 -1.00 -6.98
C GLY A 34 -2.76 -0.20 -8.26
N ARG A 35 -3.53 0.90 -8.37
CA ARG A 35 -3.51 1.74 -9.58
C ARG A 35 -2.14 2.36 -9.89
N ALA A 36 -1.37 2.76 -8.90
CA ALA A 36 -0.03 3.31 -9.12
C ALA A 36 0.93 2.23 -9.65
N PHE A 37 0.84 1.02 -9.11
CA PHE A 37 1.62 -0.12 -9.59
C PHE A 37 1.19 -0.57 -11.01
N GLU A 38 -0.12 -0.65 -11.29
CA GLU A 38 -0.65 -0.96 -12.62
C GLU A 38 -0.17 0.05 -13.67
N ALA A 39 -0.15 1.35 -13.32
CA ALA A 39 0.35 2.41 -14.19
C ALA A 39 1.83 2.24 -14.57
N GLN A 40 2.60 1.51 -13.76
CA GLN A 40 4.00 1.16 -14.02
C GLN A 40 4.17 -0.25 -14.62
N GLY A 41 3.08 -0.89 -15.05
CA GLY A 41 3.10 -2.18 -15.74
C GLY A 41 3.18 -3.41 -14.82
N TRP A 42 2.88 -3.28 -13.54
CA TRP A 42 2.81 -4.39 -12.61
C TRP A 42 1.49 -5.17 -12.76
N GLU A 43 1.54 -6.46 -12.51
CA GLU A 43 0.34 -7.28 -12.25
C GLU A 43 -0.09 -7.06 -10.79
N VAL A 44 -1.33 -6.62 -10.58
CA VAL A 44 -1.87 -6.38 -9.23
C VAL A 44 -2.88 -7.46 -8.87
N ILE A 45 -2.63 -8.11 -7.73
CA ILE A 45 -3.54 -9.07 -7.10
C ILE A 45 -4.02 -8.42 -5.81
N SER A 46 -5.33 -8.19 -5.69
CA SER A 46 -5.90 -7.47 -4.56
C SER A 46 -6.90 -8.32 -3.78
N VAL A 47 -6.95 -8.14 -2.45
CA VAL A 47 -7.86 -8.84 -1.53
C VAL A 47 -8.57 -7.83 -0.65
N ASP A 48 -9.89 -7.86 -0.63
CA ASP A 48 -10.73 -7.04 0.25
C ASP A 48 -12.11 -7.68 0.46
N THR A 49 -12.76 -7.35 1.55
CA THR A 49 -14.15 -7.76 1.83
C THR A 49 -15.18 -6.79 1.26
N ASP A 50 -14.82 -5.50 1.09
CA ASP A 50 -15.72 -4.47 0.60
C ASP A 50 -16.04 -4.69 -0.89
N PRO A 51 -17.31 -4.89 -1.27
CA PRO A 51 -17.70 -5.03 -2.67
C PRO A 51 -17.35 -3.81 -3.53
N LYS A 52 -17.16 -2.63 -2.90
CA LYS A 52 -16.75 -1.39 -3.59
C LYS A 52 -15.26 -1.32 -3.88
N ALA A 53 -14.46 -2.20 -3.31
CA ALA A 53 -13.02 -2.23 -3.53
C ALA A 53 -12.66 -2.77 -4.93
N GLN A 54 -13.57 -3.54 -5.56
CA GLN A 54 -13.32 -4.20 -6.85
C GLN A 54 -12.05 -5.08 -6.83
N ALA A 55 -11.82 -5.74 -5.68
CA ALA A 55 -10.65 -6.57 -5.47
C ALA A 55 -10.68 -7.84 -6.34
N THR A 56 -9.50 -8.34 -6.71
CA THR A 56 -9.32 -9.63 -7.40
C THR A 56 -9.98 -10.77 -6.62
N PHE A 57 -9.77 -10.78 -5.29
CA PHE A 57 -10.42 -11.70 -4.36
C PHE A 57 -11.28 -10.91 -3.38
N ARG A 58 -12.61 -11.02 -3.51
CA ARG A 58 -13.53 -10.45 -2.53
C ARG A 58 -13.70 -11.40 -1.35
N GLN A 59 -12.73 -11.44 -0.46
CA GLN A 59 -12.67 -12.38 0.65
C GLN A 59 -12.10 -11.73 1.91
N ASP A 60 -12.45 -12.33 3.06
CA ASP A 60 -11.83 -12.00 4.33
C ASP A 60 -10.43 -12.64 4.40
N ILE A 61 -9.41 -11.81 4.61
CA ILE A 61 -8.02 -12.24 4.68
C ILE A 61 -7.80 -13.31 5.76
N SER A 62 -8.57 -13.30 6.86
CA SER A 62 -8.48 -14.30 7.93
C SER A 62 -8.83 -15.72 7.46
N ARG A 63 -9.61 -15.83 6.39
CA ARG A 63 -10.08 -17.09 5.78
C ARG A 63 -9.52 -17.32 4.39
N TRP A 64 -8.90 -16.29 3.81
CA TRP A 64 -8.37 -16.38 2.47
C TRP A 64 -7.15 -17.30 2.42
N ASP A 65 -7.22 -18.29 1.53
CA ASP A 65 -6.10 -19.19 1.28
C ASP A 65 -5.18 -18.60 0.21
N CYS A 66 -4.00 -18.16 0.63
CA CYS A 66 -2.97 -17.65 -0.28
C CYS A 66 -2.20 -18.77 -1.02
N ALA A 67 -2.50 -20.05 -0.77
CA ALA A 67 -1.85 -21.18 -1.45
C ALA A 67 -2.06 -21.13 -2.97
N SER A 68 -3.15 -20.52 -3.45
CA SER A 68 -3.38 -20.26 -4.88
C SER A 68 -2.32 -19.39 -5.53
N LEU A 69 -1.51 -18.68 -4.74
CA LEU A 69 -0.38 -17.86 -5.19
C LEU A 69 0.97 -18.59 -5.06
N LEU A 70 1.01 -19.77 -4.44
CA LEU A 70 2.23 -20.58 -4.39
C LEU A 70 2.66 -20.94 -5.81
N GLY A 71 3.94 -20.75 -6.11
CA GLY A 71 4.47 -20.87 -7.48
C GLY A 71 4.36 -19.61 -8.35
N LYS A 72 3.62 -18.60 -7.92
CA LYS A 72 3.69 -17.23 -8.49
C LYS A 72 4.64 -16.41 -7.62
N LYS A 73 5.66 -15.84 -8.23
CA LYS A 73 6.52 -14.90 -7.52
C LYS A 73 5.71 -13.65 -7.19
N ILE A 74 5.58 -13.32 -5.92
CA ILE A 74 5.10 -12.01 -5.45
C ILE A 74 6.33 -11.15 -5.17
N ASP A 75 6.40 -9.99 -5.82
CA ASP A 75 7.55 -9.10 -5.72
C ASP A 75 7.39 -8.06 -4.62
N VAL A 76 6.15 -7.68 -4.30
CA VAL A 76 5.82 -6.71 -3.22
C VAL A 76 4.49 -7.08 -2.57
N ILE A 77 4.39 -6.88 -1.26
CA ILE A 77 3.12 -6.90 -0.51
C ILE A 77 2.85 -5.50 0.03
N TRP A 78 1.65 -4.99 -0.21
CA TRP A 78 1.10 -3.84 0.49
C TRP A 78 -0.08 -4.28 1.35
N ALA A 79 -0.19 -3.75 2.58
CA ALA A 79 -1.34 -3.99 3.45
C ALA A 79 -1.76 -2.72 4.19
N SER A 80 -3.07 -2.44 4.19
CA SER A 80 -3.69 -1.35 4.97
C SER A 80 -4.75 -1.94 5.91
N PRO A 81 -4.35 -2.66 6.98
CA PRO A 81 -5.29 -3.31 7.88
C PRO A 81 -6.24 -2.31 8.53
N PRO A 82 -7.51 -2.69 8.81
CA PRO A 82 -8.51 -1.80 9.38
C PRO A 82 -8.03 -1.11 10.66
N CYS A 83 -8.04 0.23 10.65
CA CYS A 83 -7.58 1.04 11.79
C CYS A 83 -8.68 1.33 12.81
N THR A 84 -9.91 0.92 12.56
CA THR A 84 -11.10 1.33 13.33
C THR A 84 -10.98 1.02 14.82
N ASN A 85 -10.54 -0.18 15.18
CA ASN A 85 -10.41 -0.59 16.58
C ASN A 85 -9.13 -0.05 17.25
N TYR A 86 -8.18 0.42 16.46
CA TYR A 86 -7.00 1.13 16.97
C TYR A 86 -7.22 2.62 17.16
N SER A 87 -8.32 3.19 16.62
CA SER A 87 -8.58 4.63 16.67
C SER A 87 -8.77 5.13 18.09
N ALA A 88 -8.09 6.22 18.45
CA ALA A 88 -8.28 6.91 19.72
C ALA A 88 -9.66 7.60 19.82
N LEU A 89 -10.33 7.83 18.68
CA LEU A 89 -11.65 8.48 18.62
C LEU A 89 -12.80 7.49 18.86
N ARG A 90 -12.52 6.19 18.84
CA ARG A 90 -13.52 5.14 19.10
C ARG A 90 -13.28 4.50 20.46
N LYS A 91 -14.36 4.28 21.20
CA LYS A 91 -14.32 3.45 22.41
C LYS A 91 -14.25 1.97 21.99
N SER A 92 -13.06 1.49 21.75
CA SER A 92 -12.80 0.08 21.45
C SER A 92 -12.32 -0.62 22.72
N THR A 93 -12.82 -1.82 22.96
CA THR A 93 -12.36 -2.71 24.02
C THR A 93 -10.99 -3.30 23.70
N GLU A 94 -10.37 -3.99 24.64
CA GLU A 94 -9.15 -4.75 24.35
C GLU A 94 -9.43 -5.93 23.44
N GLU A 95 -10.60 -6.57 23.55
CA GLU A 95 -11.05 -7.64 22.68
C GLU A 95 -11.16 -7.19 21.22
N ASP A 96 -11.81 -6.03 20.96
CA ASP A 96 -11.85 -5.42 19.62
C ASP A 96 -10.45 -5.22 19.02
N ARG A 97 -9.49 -4.82 19.85
CA ARG A 97 -8.10 -4.64 19.42
C ARG A 97 -7.40 -5.96 19.13
N LEU A 98 -7.64 -6.99 19.95
CA LEU A 98 -7.12 -8.33 19.71
C LEU A 98 -7.64 -8.93 18.41
N ASP A 99 -8.89 -8.66 18.04
CA ASP A 99 -9.43 -9.08 16.73
C ASP A 99 -8.73 -8.36 15.58
N SER A 100 -8.43 -7.08 15.73
CA SER A 100 -7.63 -6.36 14.73
C SER A 100 -6.17 -6.84 14.67
N ASP A 101 -5.60 -7.23 15.82
CA ASP A 101 -4.24 -7.82 15.88
C ASP A 101 -4.18 -9.14 15.09
N LYS A 102 -5.25 -9.95 15.07
CA LYS A 102 -5.33 -11.18 14.27
C LYS A 102 -5.15 -10.90 12.78
N LEU A 103 -5.74 -9.80 12.28
CA LEU A 103 -5.59 -9.40 10.87
C LEU A 103 -4.16 -8.98 10.54
N VAL A 104 -3.51 -8.25 11.45
CA VAL A 104 -2.09 -7.88 11.28
C VAL A 104 -1.20 -9.12 11.30
N ARG A 105 -1.40 -10.04 12.25
CA ARG A 105 -0.68 -11.32 12.30
C ARG A 105 -0.90 -12.12 11.03
N ARG A 106 -2.14 -12.20 10.53
CA ARG A 106 -2.46 -12.89 9.28
C ARG A 106 -1.73 -12.28 8.08
N THR A 107 -1.57 -10.96 8.05
CA THR A 107 -0.76 -10.29 7.01
C THR A 107 0.69 -10.78 7.04
N LEU A 108 1.29 -10.88 8.23
CA LEU A 108 2.66 -11.37 8.40
C LEU A 108 2.79 -12.85 8.02
N GLU A 109 1.83 -13.70 8.40
CA GLU A 109 1.78 -15.11 8.01
C GLU A 109 1.70 -15.30 6.48
N ILE A 110 0.90 -14.46 5.80
CA ILE A 110 0.83 -14.48 4.33
C ILE A 110 2.18 -14.09 3.73
N ALA A 111 2.82 -13.05 4.26
CA ALA A 111 4.14 -12.65 3.79
C ALA A 111 5.17 -13.76 3.97
N GLU A 112 5.20 -14.44 5.13
CA GLU A 112 6.06 -15.58 5.41
C GLU A 112 5.79 -16.74 4.43
N THR A 113 4.52 -17.10 4.22
CA THR A 113 4.10 -18.17 3.30
C THR A 113 4.57 -17.90 1.86
N LEU A 114 4.60 -16.62 1.45
CA LEU A 114 5.02 -16.19 0.12
C LEU A 114 6.52 -15.87 0.01
N GLY A 115 7.32 -16.22 1.03
CA GLY A 115 8.78 -16.11 1.02
C GLY A 115 9.30 -14.74 1.47
N ASN A 116 8.53 -14.00 2.26
CA ASN A 116 8.90 -12.68 2.82
C ASN A 116 9.36 -11.66 1.77
N PRO A 117 8.57 -11.38 0.75
CA PRO A 117 8.93 -10.34 -0.22
C PRO A 117 9.01 -8.96 0.44
N PRO A 118 9.54 -7.93 -0.25
CA PRO A 118 9.36 -6.53 0.13
C PRO A 118 7.93 -6.25 0.57
N MET A 119 7.76 -5.68 1.78
CA MET A 119 6.44 -5.49 2.38
C MET A 119 6.31 -4.10 2.98
N PHE A 120 5.09 -3.54 2.87
CA PHE A 120 4.68 -2.28 3.46
C PHE A 120 3.35 -2.45 4.18
N ILE A 121 3.28 -2.03 5.45
CA ILE A 121 2.06 -2.05 6.25
C ILE A 121 1.72 -0.62 6.65
N GLU A 122 0.57 -0.12 6.24
CA GLU A 122 0.10 1.24 6.49
C GLU A 122 -0.94 1.28 7.61
N ASN A 123 -0.82 2.26 8.52
CA ASN A 123 -1.89 2.57 9.47
C ASN A 123 -1.74 4.01 9.99
N PRO A 124 -2.85 4.72 10.35
CA PRO A 124 -2.76 6.05 10.93
C PRO A 124 -1.90 6.09 12.20
N TRP A 125 -0.94 7.03 12.27
CA TRP A 125 -0.07 7.18 13.43
C TRP A 125 -0.80 7.49 14.74
N THR A 126 -1.97 8.11 14.66
CA THR A 126 -2.83 8.39 15.82
C THR A 126 -3.46 7.13 16.42
N GLY A 127 -3.44 6.01 15.68
CA GLY A 127 -3.93 4.72 16.14
C GLY A 127 -2.99 4.01 17.11
N LYS A 128 -3.50 2.98 17.77
CA LYS A 128 -2.78 2.19 18.79
C LYS A 128 -1.97 1.04 18.21
N LEU A 129 -2.00 0.75 16.92
CA LEU A 129 -1.24 -0.35 16.33
C LEU A 129 0.24 -0.26 16.68
N LYS A 130 0.82 0.94 16.68
CA LYS A 130 2.22 1.20 17.04
C LYS A 130 2.62 0.76 18.46
N THR A 131 1.66 0.52 19.34
CA THR A 131 1.91 0.10 20.74
C THR A 131 1.59 -1.38 20.96
N ARG A 132 1.29 -2.13 19.91
CA ARG A 132 0.93 -3.55 20.00
C ARG A 132 2.12 -4.50 19.96
N GLY A 133 3.31 -4.02 19.63
CA GLY A 133 4.53 -4.84 19.51
C GLY A 133 4.57 -5.78 18.31
N LEU A 134 3.53 -5.77 17.45
CA LEU A 134 3.40 -6.72 16.34
C LEU A 134 4.38 -6.46 15.21
N LEU A 135 4.79 -5.21 15.02
CA LEU A 135 5.57 -4.71 13.89
C LEU A 135 6.95 -4.17 14.32
N ASP A 136 7.39 -4.42 15.56
CA ASP A 136 8.64 -3.88 16.11
C ASP A 136 9.90 -4.36 15.39
N HIS A 137 9.80 -5.48 14.67
CA HIS A 137 10.86 -6.03 13.83
C HIS A 137 10.97 -5.36 12.46
N LEU A 138 10.02 -4.51 12.09
CA LEU A 138 10.00 -3.77 10.83
C LEU A 138 10.48 -2.33 11.04
N ARG A 139 11.07 -1.76 9.99
CA ARG A 139 11.44 -0.35 9.97
C ARG A 139 10.18 0.51 9.92
N LEU A 140 10.07 1.46 10.84
CA LEU A 140 8.99 2.44 10.88
C LEU A 140 9.39 3.71 10.15
N ASN A 141 8.57 4.13 9.18
CA ASN A 141 8.61 5.43 8.55
C ASN A 141 7.32 6.20 8.84
N LEU A 142 7.41 7.51 9.01
CA LEU A 142 6.26 8.38 9.18
C LEU A 142 6.12 9.31 7.99
N VAL A 143 4.90 9.48 7.51
CA VAL A 143 4.54 10.41 6.44
C VAL A 143 3.38 11.30 6.89
N ASP A 144 3.34 12.53 6.39
CA ASP A 144 2.18 13.40 6.53
C ASP A 144 1.55 13.59 5.13
N TYR A 145 0.32 13.12 4.93
CA TYR A 145 -0.34 13.11 3.61
C TYR A 145 -0.43 14.49 2.94
N CYS A 146 -0.43 15.57 3.72
CA CYS A 146 -0.40 16.94 3.17
C CYS A 146 0.90 17.30 2.45
N THR A 147 2.02 16.63 2.76
CA THR A 147 3.28 16.82 2.02
C THR A 147 3.32 16.04 0.71
N TYR A 148 2.33 15.17 0.50
CA TYR A 148 2.07 14.40 -0.73
C TYR A 148 0.76 14.86 -1.41
N GLY A 149 0.45 16.15 -1.36
CA GLY A 149 -0.65 16.76 -2.11
C GLY A 149 -2.05 16.65 -1.52
N MET A 150 -2.26 15.95 -0.36
CA MET A 150 -3.60 15.91 0.24
C MET A 150 -3.98 17.24 0.91
N PRO A 151 -5.28 17.63 0.87
CA PRO A 151 -5.74 18.91 1.45
C PRO A 151 -5.75 18.93 2.98
N TYR A 152 -5.47 17.81 3.63
CA TYR A 152 -5.45 17.67 5.09
C TYR A 152 -4.20 16.92 5.56
N ARG A 153 -3.79 17.19 6.78
CA ARG A 153 -2.73 16.42 7.43
C ARG A 153 -3.30 15.13 8.02
N LYS A 154 -2.86 14.01 7.50
CA LYS A 154 -3.06 12.68 8.08
C LYS A 154 -1.68 12.07 8.30
N ARG A 155 -1.18 12.12 9.53
CA ARG A 155 0.07 11.45 9.86
C ARG A 155 -0.16 9.95 9.85
N THR A 156 0.65 9.26 9.08
CA THR A 156 0.51 7.85 8.80
C THR A 156 1.84 7.15 9.03
N ALA A 157 1.78 5.97 9.62
CA ALA A 157 2.92 5.08 9.80
C ALA A 157 2.97 4.07 8.67
N ILE A 158 4.15 3.82 8.14
CA ILE A 158 4.43 2.76 7.16
C ILE A 158 5.57 1.92 7.71
N TRP A 159 5.26 0.68 8.08
CA TRP A 159 6.24 -0.31 8.49
C TRP A 159 6.68 -1.12 7.28
N THR A 160 7.99 -1.37 7.14
CA THR A 160 8.53 -2.09 6.00
C THR A 160 9.77 -2.89 6.37
N ASN A 161 9.99 -4.02 5.70
CA ASN A 161 11.24 -4.80 5.74
C ASN A 161 12.27 -4.33 4.70
N THR A 162 12.04 -3.18 4.05
CA THR A 162 12.92 -2.62 3.00
C THR A 162 13.75 -1.44 3.50
N ALA A 163 14.64 -0.94 2.66
CA ALA A 163 15.43 0.28 2.91
C ALA A 163 14.69 1.57 2.48
N TRP A 164 13.42 1.49 2.06
CA TRP A 164 12.65 2.66 1.64
C TRP A 164 12.57 3.73 2.74
N ILE A 165 12.74 4.99 2.34
CA ILE A 165 12.62 6.18 3.17
C ILE A 165 11.75 7.18 2.40
N PRO A 166 10.75 7.82 3.06
CA PRO A 166 9.94 8.85 2.43
C PRO A 166 10.77 10.00 1.90
N SER A 167 10.51 10.46 0.67
CA SER A 167 11.19 11.61 0.06
C SER A 167 10.74 12.94 0.68
N CYS A 168 9.48 13.03 1.11
CA CYS A 168 8.94 14.23 1.72
C CYS A 168 9.18 14.27 3.22
N PRO A 169 9.68 15.40 3.78
CA PRO A 169 9.82 15.56 5.22
C PRO A 169 8.46 15.66 5.90
N LEU A 170 8.42 15.40 7.21
CA LEU A 170 7.23 15.62 8.02
C LEU A 170 6.83 17.11 8.02
N CYS A 171 5.53 17.35 7.85
CA CYS A 171 4.97 18.70 7.78
C CYS A 171 5.19 19.49 9.08
N LYS A 172 5.75 20.68 8.95
CA LYS A 172 5.92 21.67 10.02
C LYS A 172 4.83 22.75 10.00
N HIS A 173 3.66 22.45 9.40
CA HIS A 173 2.56 23.39 9.14
C HIS A 173 2.88 24.47 8.11
N ASP A 174 3.79 24.18 7.20
CA ASP A 174 4.31 25.04 6.12
C ASP A 174 3.97 24.52 4.71
N CYS A 175 3.20 23.42 4.62
CA CYS A 175 2.77 22.83 3.35
C CYS A 175 1.67 23.67 2.66
N ALA A 176 1.39 23.37 1.39
CA ALA A 176 0.38 24.09 0.57
C ALA A 176 -1.05 24.06 1.18
N SER A 177 -1.36 23.06 2.00
CA SER A 177 -2.64 22.91 2.71
C SER A 177 -2.68 23.65 4.06
N SER A 178 -1.62 24.38 4.42
CA SER A 178 -1.52 25.16 5.65
C SER A 178 -1.68 26.66 5.37
N ARG A 179 -2.40 27.35 6.26
CA ARG A 179 -2.52 28.82 6.27
C ARG A 179 -2.31 29.31 7.71
N ASN A 180 -1.45 30.30 7.90
CA ASN A 180 -1.11 30.84 9.22
C ASN A 180 -0.73 29.74 10.25
N GLY A 181 0.07 28.77 9.83
CA GLY A 181 0.54 27.67 10.67
C GLY A 181 -0.53 26.63 11.05
N LYS A 182 -1.69 26.61 10.36
CA LYS A 182 -2.78 25.65 10.61
C LYS A 182 -3.28 25.04 9.31
N HIS A 183 -3.54 23.75 9.31
CA HIS A 183 -4.18 23.09 8.17
C HIS A 183 -5.63 23.56 8.04
N THR A 184 -6.04 23.88 6.81
CA THR A 184 -7.39 24.38 6.49
C THR A 184 -8.44 23.29 6.51
N ALA A 185 -8.03 22.02 6.44
CA ALA A 185 -8.90 20.85 6.47
C ALA A 185 -8.39 19.82 7.48
N ARG A 186 -9.29 18.96 7.96
CA ARG A 186 -9.01 17.87 8.90
C ARG A 186 -9.27 16.51 8.26
N ALA A 187 -8.42 15.53 8.58
CA ALA A 187 -8.57 14.13 8.14
C ALA A 187 -9.64 13.40 8.96
N GLN A 188 -10.86 13.93 9.02
CA GLN A 188 -11.99 13.33 9.76
C GLN A 188 -13.31 13.70 9.08
N GLN A 189 -14.35 12.91 9.36
CA GLN A 189 -15.71 13.25 8.96
C GLN A 189 -16.30 14.29 9.93
N GLY A 190 -16.98 15.29 9.36
CA GLY A 190 -17.61 16.36 10.14
C GLY A 190 -16.63 17.36 10.77
N GLY A 191 -17.18 18.35 11.49
CA GLY A 191 -16.41 19.42 12.12
C GLY A 191 -16.30 20.67 11.24
N PRO A 192 -15.65 21.75 11.71
CA PRO A 192 -15.46 22.96 10.95
C PRO A 192 -14.48 22.75 9.79
N GLY A 193 -14.79 23.30 8.62
CA GLY A 193 -14.00 23.22 7.39
C GLY A 193 -14.53 22.21 6.38
N PRO A 194 -13.76 21.91 5.31
CA PRO A 194 -14.16 20.95 4.28
C PRO A 194 -14.45 19.58 4.88
N SER A 195 -15.56 18.97 4.46
CA SER A 195 -15.96 17.62 4.87
C SER A 195 -15.51 16.61 3.82
N PHE A 196 -15.01 15.46 4.29
CA PHE A 196 -14.56 14.36 3.45
C PHE A 196 -15.38 13.10 3.78
N SER A 197 -15.76 12.37 2.76
CA SER A 197 -16.34 11.04 2.92
C SER A 197 -15.29 10.07 3.51
N GLN A 198 -15.75 9.02 4.17
CA GLN A 198 -14.87 7.97 4.69
C GLN A 198 -13.98 7.38 3.57
N ARG A 199 -14.54 7.20 2.37
CA ARG A 199 -13.81 6.69 1.22
C ARG A 199 -12.67 7.63 0.78
N GLU A 200 -12.88 8.95 0.83
CA GLU A 200 -11.82 9.93 0.56
C GLU A 200 -10.72 9.88 1.62
N LEU A 201 -11.08 9.73 2.89
CA LEU A 201 -10.13 9.62 4.01
C LEU A 201 -9.31 8.30 3.98
N TYR A 202 -9.80 7.28 3.28
CA TYR A 202 -9.08 6.01 3.07
C TYR A 202 -8.11 6.06 1.89
N ARG A 203 -8.17 7.09 1.05
CA ARG A 203 -7.21 7.24 -0.05
C ARG A 203 -5.81 7.46 0.50
N ILE A 204 -4.85 6.83 -0.17
CA ILE A 204 -3.43 7.12 -0.03
C ILE A 204 -3.07 8.14 -1.11
N PRO A 205 -2.24 9.17 -0.81
CA PRO A 205 -1.83 10.16 -1.80
C PRO A 205 -1.20 9.52 -3.04
N ALA A 206 -1.56 9.99 -4.23
CA ALA A 206 -1.04 9.44 -5.47
C ALA A 206 0.49 9.53 -5.54
N GLU A 207 1.06 10.70 -5.21
CA GLU A 207 2.50 10.91 -5.19
C GLU A 207 3.25 9.93 -4.27
N LEU A 208 2.67 9.57 -3.12
CA LEU A 208 3.24 8.57 -2.21
C LEU A 208 3.14 7.17 -2.81
N CYS A 209 2.02 6.84 -3.47
CA CYS A 209 1.84 5.55 -4.14
C CYS A 209 2.86 5.38 -5.28
N ASP A 210 3.04 6.43 -6.09
CA ASP A 210 3.98 6.45 -7.21
C ASP A 210 5.43 6.31 -6.71
N GLU A 211 5.80 7.04 -5.65
CA GLU A 211 7.12 6.95 -5.01
C GLU A 211 7.45 5.51 -4.57
N ILE A 212 6.48 4.83 -3.92
CA ILE A 212 6.67 3.45 -3.46
C ILE A 212 6.76 2.48 -4.64
N ALA A 213 5.91 2.65 -5.66
CA ALA A 213 5.94 1.81 -6.85
C ALA A 213 7.27 1.96 -7.61
N GLU A 214 7.77 3.19 -7.77
CA GLU A 214 9.08 3.45 -8.35
C GLU A 214 10.23 2.84 -7.54
N PHE A 215 10.18 2.96 -6.21
CA PHE A 215 11.19 2.35 -5.35
C PHE A 215 11.23 0.83 -5.56
N CYS A 216 10.07 0.18 -5.58
CA CYS A 216 9.95 -1.27 -5.78
C CYS A 216 10.37 -1.73 -7.19
N GLY A 217 10.20 -0.87 -8.20
CA GLY A 217 10.58 -1.18 -9.59
C GLY A 217 12.08 -1.08 -9.90
N ARG A 218 12.88 -0.53 -8.97
CA ARG A 218 14.34 -0.35 -9.16
C ARG A 218 15.18 -1.53 -8.65
N GLY A 219 14.55 -2.53 -8.06
CA GLY A 219 15.20 -3.69 -7.40
C GLY A 219 15.49 -4.88 -8.28
#